data_2699e4440afab7c710c25374985d0e8e
#
_entry.id   2699e4440afab7c710c25374985d0e8e
#
_cell.length_a   1.000
_cell.length_b   1.000
_cell.length_c   1.000
_cell.angle_alpha   90.00
_cell.angle_beta   90.00
_cell.angle_gamma   90.00
#
_symmetry.space_group_name_H-M   'P 1'
#
loop_
_entity.id
_entity.type
_entity.pdbx_description
1 polymer ?
#
loop_
_entity_poly.entity_id
_entity_poly.type
_entity_poly.pdbx_seq_one_letter_code
_entity_poly.pdbx_strand_id
1 'polypeptide(L)'
;MKVSKILVSQPRPAVIEKSPFFEFSEKNNLNVDYKPLIKVVGVSLKEFRAQRTEILDHTTMIFSSRTTIDSFFRICEEARITVPETMKYICNTEAVALYLQKYIVYRKRKISFAGGTFNSRVELIVKHKDEKFMLALTEPFKSDLPDT
;
A
#
# COMPACT_ATOMS: atom_id res chain seq x y z
N MET A 1 24.73 -22.48 -19.96
CA MET A 1 24.01 -21.29 -20.46
C MET A 1 24.46 -20.09 -19.64
N LYS A 2 24.98 -19.04 -20.27
CA LYS A 2 25.49 -17.85 -19.57
C LYS A 2 24.41 -16.77 -19.62
N VAL A 3 23.92 -16.35 -18.45
CA VAL A 3 22.99 -15.23 -18.34
C VAL A 3 23.75 -13.93 -18.64
N SER A 4 23.26 -13.09 -19.53
CA SER A 4 23.84 -11.80 -19.87
C SER A 4 22.89 -10.63 -19.58
N LYS A 5 21.59 -10.90 -19.37
CA LYS A 5 20.55 -9.90 -19.19
C LYS A 5 19.54 -10.31 -18.15
N ILE A 6 19.09 -9.37 -17.32
CA ILE A 6 18.04 -9.55 -16.30
C ILE A 6 16.95 -8.51 -16.53
N LEU A 7 15.70 -8.96 -16.52
CA LEU A 7 14.53 -8.07 -16.54
C LEU A 7 13.95 -7.98 -15.13
N VAL A 8 13.88 -6.75 -14.60
CA VAL A 8 13.27 -6.45 -13.30
C VAL A 8 11.92 -5.82 -13.51
N SER A 9 10.85 -6.50 -13.06
CA SER A 9 9.47 -6.02 -13.16
C SER A 9 9.13 -4.99 -12.07
N GLN A 10 9.96 -3.96 -11.94
CA GLN A 10 9.76 -2.85 -11.00
C GLN A 10 10.08 -1.53 -11.71
N PRO A 11 9.54 -0.39 -11.22
CA PRO A 11 9.96 0.92 -11.70
C PRO A 11 11.47 1.10 -11.52
N ARG A 12 12.09 1.79 -12.48
CA ARG A 12 13.51 2.13 -12.39
C ARG A 12 13.75 3.00 -11.15
N PRO A 13 14.69 2.65 -10.26
CA PRO A 13 15.00 3.48 -9.10
C PRO A 13 15.53 4.86 -9.52
N ALA A 14 15.16 5.89 -8.74
CA ALA A 14 15.67 7.26 -8.99
C ALA A 14 17.20 7.34 -8.88
N VAL A 15 17.79 6.54 -7.99
CA VAL A 15 19.25 6.38 -7.81
C VAL A 15 19.58 4.92 -8.03
N ILE A 16 20.14 4.61 -9.20
CA ILE A 16 20.42 3.23 -9.64
C ILE A 16 21.42 2.55 -8.72
N GLU A 17 22.44 3.28 -8.24
CA GLU A 17 23.50 2.77 -7.39
C GLU A 17 23.01 2.27 -6.03
N LYS A 18 21.82 2.72 -5.59
CA LYS A 18 21.16 2.24 -4.37
C LYS A 18 20.28 1.00 -4.59
N SER A 19 20.15 0.55 -5.83
CA SER A 19 19.41 -0.66 -6.14
C SER A 19 20.22 -1.90 -5.73
N PRO A 20 19.61 -2.90 -5.09
CA PRO A 20 20.28 -4.16 -4.80
C PRO A 20 20.74 -4.91 -6.07
N PHE A 21 20.16 -4.57 -7.22
CA PHE A 21 20.56 -5.16 -8.51
C PHE A 21 21.80 -4.48 -9.11
N PHE A 22 22.18 -3.29 -8.65
CA PHE A 22 23.33 -2.55 -9.21
C PHE A 22 24.64 -3.28 -8.93
N GLU A 23 24.97 -3.50 -7.65
CA GLU A 23 26.19 -4.25 -7.28
C GLU A 23 26.24 -5.64 -7.91
N PHE A 24 25.10 -6.32 -7.96
CA PHE A 24 25.02 -7.64 -8.55
C PHE A 24 25.30 -7.61 -10.06
N SER A 25 24.80 -6.61 -10.77
CA SER A 25 25.04 -6.46 -12.20
C SER A 25 26.51 -6.15 -12.52
N GLU A 26 27.11 -5.26 -11.75
CA GLU A 26 28.54 -4.90 -11.92
C GLU A 26 29.45 -6.10 -11.67
N LYS A 27 29.24 -6.83 -10.55
CA LYS A 27 30.06 -7.99 -10.19
C LYS A 27 29.99 -9.12 -11.22
N ASN A 28 28.86 -9.28 -11.92
CA ASN A 28 28.62 -10.39 -12.83
C ASN A 28 28.61 -9.99 -14.30
N ASN A 29 28.88 -8.72 -14.59
CA ASN A 29 28.87 -8.15 -15.95
C ASN A 29 27.53 -8.41 -16.67
N LEU A 30 26.40 -8.10 -15.97
CA LEU A 30 25.04 -8.32 -16.42
C LEU A 30 24.37 -7.01 -16.80
N ASN A 31 23.51 -7.05 -17.81
CA ASN A 31 22.66 -5.92 -18.16
C ASN A 31 21.31 -6.03 -17.43
N VAL A 32 20.90 -4.97 -16.72
CA VAL A 32 19.63 -4.95 -15.97
C VAL A 32 18.67 -3.96 -16.63
N ASP A 33 17.55 -4.50 -17.14
CA ASP A 33 16.44 -3.71 -17.67
C ASP A 33 15.31 -3.62 -16.64
N TYR A 34 14.78 -2.42 -16.41
CA TYR A 34 13.62 -2.18 -15.56
C TYR A 34 12.38 -1.96 -16.42
N LYS A 35 11.39 -2.84 -16.28
CA LYS A 35 10.08 -2.71 -16.96
C LYS A 35 8.96 -3.00 -15.96
N PRO A 36 8.29 -1.98 -15.41
CA PRO A 36 7.14 -2.22 -14.55
C PRO A 36 6.00 -2.81 -15.39
N LEU A 37 5.63 -4.05 -15.09
CA LEU A 37 4.53 -4.76 -15.76
C LEU A 37 3.19 -4.50 -15.08
N ILE A 38 3.21 -3.99 -13.84
CA ILE A 38 2.02 -3.68 -13.04
C ILE A 38 2.11 -2.23 -12.58
N LYS A 39 1.02 -1.49 -12.73
CA LYS A 39 0.85 -0.14 -12.20
C LYS A 39 -0.36 -0.12 -11.28
N VAL A 40 -0.17 0.33 -10.05
CA VAL A 40 -1.29 0.60 -9.13
C VAL A 40 -1.76 2.02 -9.37
N VAL A 41 -3.04 2.16 -9.71
CA VAL A 41 -3.70 3.46 -9.92
C VAL A 41 -4.70 3.66 -8.77
N GLY A 42 -4.63 4.82 -8.13
CA GLY A 42 -5.58 5.15 -7.07
C GLY A 42 -6.97 5.44 -7.67
N VAL A 43 -8.00 5.07 -6.92
CA VAL A 43 -9.40 5.41 -7.24
C VAL A 43 -9.55 6.93 -7.36
N SER A 44 -10.25 7.40 -8.37
CA SER A 44 -10.56 8.82 -8.53
C SER A 44 -11.57 9.29 -7.47
N LEU A 45 -11.58 10.60 -7.18
CA LEU A 45 -12.55 11.17 -6.24
C LEU A 45 -14.01 10.91 -6.68
N LYS A 46 -14.27 10.91 -7.98
CA LYS A 46 -15.60 10.62 -8.54
C LYS A 46 -16.04 9.19 -8.25
N GLU A 47 -15.17 8.22 -8.49
CA GLU A 47 -15.42 6.80 -8.19
C GLU A 47 -15.56 6.55 -6.70
N PHE A 48 -14.72 7.18 -5.86
CA PHE A 48 -14.84 7.08 -4.41
C PHE A 48 -16.21 7.60 -3.92
N ARG A 49 -16.65 8.76 -4.38
CA ARG A 49 -17.98 9.31 -4.05
C ARG A 49 -19.12 8.42 -4.52
N ALA A 50 -18.96 7.76 -5.67
CA ALA A 50 -19.97 6.81 -6.18
C ALA A 50 -20.14 5.58 -5.28
N GLN A 51 -19.11 5.18 -4.54
CA GLN A 51 -19.18 4.08 -3.58
C GLN A 51 -20.00 4.41 -2.33
N ARG A 52 -20.34 5.68 -2.10
CA ARG A 52 -21.10 6.18 -0.93
C ARG A 52 -20.50 5.73 0.41
N THR A 53 -19.19 5.57 0.46
CA THR A 53 -18.49 5.15 1.67
C THR A 53 -18.13 6.36 2.51
N GLU A 54 -18.61 6.39 3.76
CA GLU A 54 -18.33 7.46 4.71
C GLU A 54 -17.13 7.09 5.60
N ILE A 55 -15.98 7.70 5.33
CA ILE A 55 -14.74 7.43 6.09
C ILE A 55 -14.94 7.73 7.58
N LEU A 56 -15.65 8.82 7.89
CA LEU A 56 -15.83 9.29 9.27
C LEU A 56 -16.77 8.42 10.12
N ASP A 57 -17.54 7.53 9.50
CA ASP A 57 -18.35 6.56 10.21
C ASP A 57 -17.55 5.37 10.76
N HIS A 58 -16.29 5.27 10.38
CA HIS A 58 -15.39 4.22 10.80
C HIS A 58 -14.40 4.72 11.85
N THR A 59 -14.05 3.84 12.78
CA THR A 59 -13.13 4.16 13.89
C THR A 59 -11.72 3.63 13.65
N THR A 60 -11.59 2.65 12.75
CA THR A 60 -10.31 1.96 12.49
C THR A 60 -10.12 1.68 11.00
N MET A 61 -8.99 2.13 10.48
CA MET A 61 -8.54 1.85 9.11
C MET A 61 -7.59 0.68 9.07
N ILE A 62 -7.79 -0.22 8.10
CA ILE A 62 -6.89 -1.36 7.85
C ILE A 62 -6.12 -1.12 6.56
N PHE A 63 -4.80 -1.13 6.64
CA PHE A 63 -3.90 -0.95 5.50
C PHE A 63 -3.08 -2.19 5.18
N SER A 64 -3.13 -2.63 3.94
CA SER A 64 -2.36 -3.78 3.45
C SER A 64 -0.97 -3.41 2.93
N SER A 65 -0.77 -2.18 2.46
CA SER A 65 0.46 -1.72 1.81
C SER A 65 0.66 -0.22 1.95
N ARG A 66 1.86 0.26 1.62
CA ARG A 66 2.17 1.70 1.57
C ARG A 66 1.33 2.43 0.51
N THR A 67 1.06 1.77 -0.61
CA THR A 67 0.25 2.33 -1.70
C THR A 67 -1.18 2.59 -1.26
N THR A 68 -1.77 1.72 -0.41
CA THR A 68 -3.11 1.94 0.13
C THR A 68 -3.15 3.10 1.10
N ILE A 69 -2.08 3.34 1.87
CA ILE A 69 -1.93 4.52 2.73
C ILE A 69 -1.88 5.80 1.89
N ASP A 70 -1.00 5.86 0.88
CA ASP A 70 -0.89 7.02 -0.01
C ASP A 70 -2.23 7.34 -0.69
N SER A 71 -2.92 6.31 -1.19
CA SER A 71 -4.22 6.47 -1.85
C SER A 71 -5.31 6.97 -0.90
N PHE A 72 -5.34 6.47 0.34
CA PHE A 72 -6.31 6.89 1.35
C PHE A 72 -6.13 8.38 1.71
N PHE A 73 -4.92 8.80 2.06
CA PHE A 73 -4.67 10.18 2.43
C PHE A 73 -4.86 11.15 1.25
N ARG A 74 -4.50 10.73 0.03
CA ARG A 74 -4.80 11.50 -1.19
C ARG A 74 -6.31 11.73 -1.36
N ILE A 75 -7.12 10.68 -1.22
CA ILE A 75 -8.58 10.80 -1.31
C ILE A 75 -9.13 11.69 -0.20
N CYS A 76 -8.65 11.58 1.03
CA CYS A 76 -9.06 12.45 2.12
C CYS A 76 -8.75 13.92 1.81
N GLU A 77 -7.59 14.22 1.27
CA GLU A 77 -7.19 15.58 0.86
C GLU A 77 -8.08 16.10 -0.27
N GLU A 78 -8.25 15.35 -1.35
CA GLU A 78 -9.10 15.72 -2.49
C GLU A 78 -10.58 15.89 -2.09
N ALA A 79 -11.08 15.06 -1.18
CA ALA A 79 -12.44 15.13 -0.66
C ALA A 79 -12.63 16.18 0.44
N ARG A 80 -11.53 16.81 0.92
CA ARG A 80 -11.51 17.73 2.07
C ARG A 80 -12.02 17.08 3.37
N ILE A 81 -11.69 15.81 3.56
CA ILE A 81 -12.01 15.04 4.76
C ILE A 81 -10.84 15.17 5.73
N THR A 82 -11.09 15.72 6.91
CA THR A 82 -10.11 15.74 8.00
C THR A 82 -10.22 14.44 8.80
N VAL A 83 -9.18 13.61 8.73
CA VAL A 83 -9.12 12.35 9.48
C VAL A 83 -9.01 12.67 10.98
N PRO A 84 -9.92 12.17 11.84
CA PRO A 84 -9.89 12.46 13.26
C PRO A 84 -8.62 11.93 13.93
N GLU A 85 -8.09 12.66 14.92
CA GLU A 85 -6.97 12.16 15.72
C GLU A 85 -7.30 10.88 16.52
N THR A 86 -8.58 10.59 16.70
CA THR A 86 -9.07 9.38 17.37
C THR A 86 -9.00 8.14 16.47
N MET A 87 -8.84 8.32 15.16
CA MET A 87 -8.74 7.21 14.21
C MET A 87 -7.62 6.25 14.59
N LYS A 88 -7.93 4.97 14.59
CA LYS A 88 -6.97 3.88 14.82
C LYS A 88 -6.56 3.25 13.49
N TYR A 89 -5.43 2.59 13.50
CA TYR A 89 -4.86 1.99 12.30
C TYR A 89 -4.36 0.57 12.58
N ILE A 90 -4.75 -0.35 11.71
CA ILE A 90 -4.22 -1.72 11.69
C ILE A 90 -3.46 -1.91 10.39
N CYS A 91 -2.20 -2.31 10.48
CA CYS A 91 -1.32 -2.49 9.34
C CYS A 91 -0.91 -3.96 9.19
N ASN A 92 -0.67 -4.38 7.96
CA ASN A 92 -0.28 -5.74 7.66
C ASN A 92 1.10 -6.11 8.25
N THR A 93 2.02 -5.14 8.29
CA THR A 93 3.38 -5.31 8.81
C THR A 93 3.84 -4.05 9.54
N GLU A 94 4.90 -4.18 10.35
CA GLU A 94 5.54 -3.06 11.02
C GLU A 94 6.04 -1.99 10.02
N ALA A 95 6.61 -2.40 8.89
CA ALA A 95 7.10 -1.49 7.86
C ALA A 95 5.98 -0.63 7.25
N VAL A 96 4.76 -1.16 7.12
CA VAL A 96 3.58 -0.42 6.69
C VAL A 96 3.11 0.52 7.80
N ALA A 97 3.12 0.07 9.06
CA ALA A 97 2.75 0.89 10.21
C ALA A 97 3.69 2.11 10.37
N LEU A 98 5.00 1.91 10.25
CA LEU A 98 5.98 2.99 10.30
C LEU A 98 5.81 4.00 9.16
N TYR A 99 5.35 3.56 7.99
CA TYR A 99 5.10 4.44 6.85
C TYR A 99 3.99 5.48 7.11
N LEU A 100 3.07 5.22 8.04
CA LEU A 100 2.04 6.18 8.46
C LEU A 100 2.61 7.48 9.00
N GLN A 101 3.86 7.50 9.48
CA GLN A 101 4.54 8.73 9.94
C GLN A 101 4.65 9.81 8.87
N LYS A 102 4.51 9.44 7.61
CA LYS A 102 4.45 10.41 6.49
C LYS A 102 3.24 11.33 6.58
N TYR A 103 2.14 10.86 7.18
CA TYR A 103 0.85 11.55 7.18
C TYR A 103 0.34 11.92 8.56
N ILE A 104 0.72 11.16 9.59
CA ILE A 104 0.22 11.34 10.96
C ILE A 104 1.35 11.25 11.98
N VAL A 105 1.11 11.81 13.17
CA VAL A 105 1.99 11.61 14.33
C VAL A 105 1.85 10.17 14.81
N TYR A 106 2.94 9.41 14.78
CA TYR A 106 2.96 8.01 15.20
C TYR A 106 2.72 7.87 16.71
N ARG A 107 1.65 7.15 17.06
CA ARG A 107 1.30 6.87 18.47
C ARG A 107 1.04 5.37 18.61
N LYS A 108 1.88 4.66 19.34
CA LYS A 108 1.80 3.20 19.56
C LYS A 108 0.41 2.70 19.99
N ARG A 109 -0.32 3.48 20.80
CA ARG A 109 -1.67 3.11 21.26
C ARG A 109 -2.76 3.14 20.17
N LYS A 110 -2.49 3.80 19.03
CA LYS A 110 -3.44 3.95 17.92
C LYS A 110 -3.08 3.11 16.72
N ILE A 111 -1.86 2.63 16.65
CA ILE A 111 -1.32 1.91 15.50
C ILE A 111 -0.92 0.52 15.94
N SER A 112 -1.56 -0.47 15.35
CA SER A 112 -1.27 -1.89 15.56
C SER A 112 -0.82 -2.51 14.23
N PHE A 113 0.04 -3.51 14.30
CA PHE A 113 0.47 -4.21 13.09
C PHE A 113 0.51 -5.73 13.31
N ALA A 114 0.28 -6.47 12.24
CA ALA A 114 0.32 -7.92 12.20
C ALA A 114 1.70 -8.40 11.74
N GLY A 115 1.93 -9.71 11.83
CA GLY A 115 3.16 -10.35 11.36
C GLY A 115 3.25 -10.64 9.87
N GLY A 116 2.40 -10.02 9.04
CA GLY A 116 2.38 -10.19 7.58
C GLY A 116 1.59 -11.41 7.09
N THR A 117 1.15 -12.30 7.95
CA THR A 117 0.32 -13.46 7.59
C THR A 117 -1.17 -13.14 7.69
N PHE A 118 -2.00 -13.91 6.98
CA PHE A 118 -3.46 -13.77 7.06
C PHE A 118 -3.97 -14.01 8.49
N ASN A 119 -3.51 -15.08 9.14
CA ASN A 119 -3.94 -15.43 10.49
C ASN A 119 -3.60 -14.36 11.52
N SER A 120 -2.39 -13.80 11.47
CA SER A 120 -1.99 -12.72 12.39
C SER A 120 -2.84 -11.46 12.24
N ARG A 121 -3.34 -11.17 11.01
CA ARG A 121 -4.30 -10.08 10.79
C ARG A 121 -5.66 -10.37 11.38
N VAL A 122 -6.17 -11.60 11.19
CA VAL A 122 -7.46 -12.01 11.74
C VAL A 122 -7.44 -11.92 13.27
N GLU A 123 -6.39 -12.44 13.92
CA GLU A 123 -6.23 -12.36 15.38
C GLU A 123 -6.23 -10.91 15.87
N LEU A 124 -5.55 -10.02 15.14
CA LEU A 124 -5.48 -8.61 15.50
C LEU A 124 -6.85 -7.92 15.34
N ILE A 125 -7.60 -8.21 14.28
CA ILE A 125 -8.95 -7.69 14.07
C ILE A 125 -9.90 -8.20 15.16
N VAL A 126 -9.83 -9.47 15.51
CA VAL A 126 -10.67 -10.06 16.58
C VAL A 126 -10.41 -9.39 17.92
N LYS A 127 -9.17 -9.00 18.24
CA LYS A 127 -8.85 -8.23 19.46
C LYS A 127 -9.53 -6.85 19.50
N HIS A 128 -9.88 -6.30 18.35
CA HIS A 128 -10.50 -4.98 18.20
C HIS A 128 -11.96 -5.08 17.71
N LYS A 129 -12.66 -6.18 18.01
CA LYS A 129 -14.01 -6.51 17.48
C LYS A 129 -15.07 -5.41 17.67
N ASP A 130 -14.88 -4.52 18.64
CA ASP A 130 -15.84 -3.46 18.95
C ASP A 130 -15.64 -2.19 18.09
N GLU A 131 -14.62 -2.20 17.20
CA GLU A 131 -14.33 -1.09 16.29
C GLU A 131 -15.11 -1.24 14.97
N LYS A 132 -15.39 -0.09 14.35
CA LYS A 132 -15.93 -0.05 12.98
C LYS A 132 -14.79 0.02 11.98
N PHE A 133 -14.55 -1.07 11.28
CA PHE A 133 -13.42 -1.19 10.37
C PHE A 133 -13.74 -0.71 8.96
N MET A 134 -12.77 -0.04 8.35
CA MET A 134 -12.71 0.21 6.91
C MET A 134 -11.40 -0.37 6.36
N LEU A 135 -11.50 -1.17 5.31
CA LEU A 135 -10.35 -1.81 4.68
C LEU A 135 -10.00 -1.12 3.36
N ALA A 136 -8.78 -0.62 3.27
CA ALA A 136 -8.23 -0.12 2.02
C ALA A 136 -7.54 -1.26 1.26
N LEU A 137 -8.12 -1.64 0.12
CA LEU A 137 -7.65 -2.71 -0.76
C LEU A 137 -7.10 -2.17 -2.08
N THR A 138 -6.20 -2.95 -2.68
CA THR A 138 -5.90 -2.90 -4.11
C THR A 138 -6.66 -4.03 -4.78
N GLU A 139 -7.54 -3.70 -5.72
CA GLU A 139 -8.21 -4.69 -6.55
C GLU A 139 -7.48 -4.84 -7.89
N PRO A 140 -7.43 -6.05 -8.48
CA PRO A 140 -6.97 -6.21 -9.85
C PRO A 140 -7.91 -5.42 -10.77
N PHE A 141 -7.34 -4.56 -11.61
CA PHE A 141 -8.10 -3.84 -12.63
C PHE A 141 -8.63 -4.86 -13.64
N LYS A 142 -9.95 -5.00 -13.72
CA LYS A 142 -10.57 -5.67 -14.86
C LYS A 142 -10.46 -4.71 -16.04
N SER A 143 -9.47 -4.91 -16.90
CA SER A 143 -9.43 -4.23 -18.18
C SER A 143 -10.68 -4.66 -18.96
N ASP A 144 -11.44 -3.69 -19.49
CA ASP A 144 -12.49 -3.92 -20.49
C ASP A 144 -11.86 -4.30 -21.85
N LEU A 145 -10.87 -5.20 -21.82
CA LEU A 145 -10.40 -5.83 -23.03
C LEU A 145 -11.50 -6.81 -23.46
N PRO A 146 -12.07 -6.64 -24.67
CA PRO A 146 -13.03 -7.60 -25.17
C PRO A 146 -12.38 -8.97 -25.18
N ASP A 147 -13.09 -9.97 -24.67
CA ASP A 147 -12.72 -11.35 -24.75
C ASP A 147 -12.46 -11.70 -26.21
N THR A 148 -11.19 -11.92 -26.56
CA THR A 148 -10.78 -12.43 -27.87
C THR A 148 -10.82 -13.95 -27.87
#